data_485ed379fc94f16e889b1e0f1af0a606
#
_entry.id   485ed379fc94f16e889b1e0f1af0a606
#
_cell.length_a   1.000
_cell.length_b   1.000
_cell.length_c   1.000
_cell.angle_alpha   90.00
_cell.angle_beta   90.00
_cell.angle_gamma   90.00
#
_symmetry.space_group_name_H-M   'P 1'
#
loop_
_entity.id
_entity.type
_entity.pdbx_description
1 polymer ?
#
loop_
_entity_poly.entity_id
_entity_poly.type
_entity_poly.pdbx_seq_one_letter_code
_entity_poly.pdbx_strand_id
1 'polypeptide(L)'
;MSITAARPFKGRQYSGEVILTAVCWYLRYPLAYEHVAELLAERGLAVDASCIWRWVQAYAAELNKRCRPHLKATNKSYRVDETYIKVKGQEKYLYRAVDSTGQTIDFLLTAKRDASAAKRFFRKVFRSSNNPIPRVINVDKNPAYPAAIRALKREGVLPRRVRLRQCKYLNNIVEQDHRSVKKRTWLAKGYGSFQSAWRTLEGIETVNMIRKGRVRWVTKDDVSAQARFVAKLFASLPKFLSLQLHLALDLCSLKLSNRTVISVLLIHVNRCFRHKKGLSKKW
;
A
#
# COMPACT_ATOMS: atom_id res chain seq x y z
N MET A 1 7.15 13.59 -25.99
CA MET A 1 8.20 13.80 -24.96
C MET A 1 8.38 12.51 -24.19
N SER A 2 9.51 11.82 -24.41
CA SER A 2 9.85 10.56 -23.73
C SER A 2 10.18 10.85 -22.28
N ILE A 3 9.32 10.42 -21.36
CA ILE A 3 9.61 10.45 -19.93
C ILE A 3 10.63 9.35 -19.68
N THR A 4 11.89 9.73 -19.57
CA THR A 4 12.97 8.85 -19.12
C THR A 4 12.56 8.27 -17.77
N ALA A 5 12.21 6.98 -17.75
CA ALA A 5 11.88 6.26 -16.53
C ALA A 5 13.09 6.32 -15.61
N ALA A 6 13.05 7.18 -14.60
CA ALA A 6 14.09 7.25 -13.59
C ALA A 6 14.31 5.85 -13.02
N ARG A 7 15.54 5.34 -13.09
CA ARG A 7 15.93 4.00 -12.57
C ARG A 7 15.90 4.07 -11.03
N PRO A 8 14.83 3.65 -10.34
CA PRO A 8 14.60 3.95 -8.92
C PRO A 8 15.60 3.25 -8.00
N PHE A 9 16.30 2.24 -8.51
CA PHE A 9 17.28 1.44 -7.74
C PHE A 9 18.73 1.66 -8.18
N LYS A 10 19.00 2.66 -9.04
CA LYS A 10 20.40 2.97 -9.45
C LYS A 10 21.23 3.33 -8.23
N GLY A 11 22.41 2.74 -8.08
CA GLY A 11 23.32 2.99 -6.96
C GLY A 11 22.90 2.34 -5.62
N ARG A 12 21.94 1.42 -5.63
CA ARG A 12 21.57 0.64 -4.45
C ARG A 12 22.39 -0.65 -4.36
N GLN A 13 22.83 -1.00 -3.15
CA GLN A 13 23.57 -2.22 -2.86
C GLN A 13 22.76 -3.48 -3.16
N TYR A 14 21.45 -3.45 -2.91
CA TYR A 14 20.53 -4.57 -3.13
C TYR A 14 19.72 -4.38 -4.40
N SER A 15 19.33 -5.48 -5.02
CA SER A 15 18.48 -5.45 -6.20
C SER A 15 17.10 -4.85 -5.90
N GLY A 16 16.47 -4.24 -6.91
CA GLY A 16 15.13 -3.70 -6.77
C GLY A 16 14.09 -4.73 -6.32
N GLU A 17 14.28 -5.99 -6.66
CA GLU A 17 13.43 -7.11 -6.24
C GLU A 17 13.50 -7.32 -4.72
N VAL A 18 14.70 -7.39 -4.15
CA VAL A 18 14.92 -7.54 -2.69
C VAL A 18 14.31 -6.36 -1.96
N ILE A 19 14.58 -5.12 -2.43
CA ILE A 19 14.07 -3.90 -1.83
C ILE A 19 12.54 -3.88 -1.83
N LEU A 20 11.91 -4.15 -2.98
CA LEU A 20 10.44 -4.13 -3.09
C LEU A 20 9.78 -5.25 -2.29
N THR A 21 10.41 -6.43 -2.23
CA THR A 21 9.92 -7.54 -1.40
C THR A 21 9.89 -7.14 0.07
N ALA A 22 10.98 -6.61 0.61
CA ALA A 22 11.06 -6.14 1.99
C ALA A 22 10.03 -5.04 2.28
N VAL A 23 9.93 -4.04 1.40
CA VAL A 23 8.94 -2.95 1.52
C VAL A 23 7.52 -3.51 1.50
N CYS A 24 7.19 -4.41 0.56
CA CYS A 24 5.87 -5.00 0.47
C CYS A 24 5.53 -5.89 1.68
N TRP A 25 6.47 -6.66 2.21
CA TRP A 25 6.25 -7.44 3.42
C TRP A 25 5.91 -6.55 4.60
N TYR A 26 6.70 -5.52 4.85
CA TYR A 26 6.42 -4.56 5.91
C TYR A 26 5.06 -3.86 5.74
N LEU A 27 4.73 -3.40 4.53
CA LEU A 27 3.47 -2.71 4.25
C LEU A 27 2.24 -3.62 4.25
N ARG A 28 2.42 -4.90 3.95
CA ARG A 28 1.32 -5.88 3.83
C ARG A 28 1.00 -6.58 5.15
N TYR A 29 2.04 -7.01 5.86
CA TYR A 29 1.90 -7.83 7.05
C TYR A 29 2.19 -7.02 8.31
N PRO A 30 1.65 -7.43 9.48
CA PRO A 30 1.94 -6.78 10.75
C PRO A 30 3.32 -7.21 11.27
N LEU A 31 4.38 -6.75 10.60
CA LEU A 31 5.78 -7.04 10.90
C LEU A 31 6.48 -5.77 11.39
N ALA A 32 7.41 -5.91 12.33
CA ALA A 32 8.40 -4.90 12.64
C ALA A 32 9.53 -4.92 11.59
N TYR A 33 10.37 -3.89 11.55
CA TYR A 33 11.50 -3.85 10.62
C TYR A 33 12.51 -4.96 10.91
N GLU A 34 12.69 -5.28 12.19
CA GLU A 34 13.54 -6.38 12.70
C GLU A 34 13.04 -7.71 12.16
N HIS A 35 11.74 -8.00 12.21
CA HIS A 35 11.17 -9.24 11.67
C HIS A 35 11.38 -9.35 10.14
N VAL A 36 11.35 -8.23 9.42
CA VAL A 36 11.65 -8.25 7.97
C VAL A 36 13.13 -8.50 7.73
N ALA A 37 14.03 -7.98 8.60
CA ALA A 37 15.46 -8.27 8.54
C ALA A 37 15.75 -9.74 8.78
N GLU A 38 15.12 -10.37 9.79
CA GLU A 38 15.20 -11.80 10.07
C GLU A 38 14.75 -12.64 8.87
N LEU A 39 13.58 -12.33 8.29
CA LEU A 39 13.07 -13.01 7.10
C LEU A 39 14.01 -12.92 5.88
N LEU A 40 14.77 -11.84 5.77
CA LEU A 40 15.80 -11.70 4.73
C LEU A 40 17.05 -12.49 5.09
N ALA A 41 17.46 -12.49 6.36
CA ALA A 41 18.62 -13.24 6.84
C ALA A 41 18.46 -14.76 6.65
N GLU A 42 17.24 -15.31 6.89
CA GLU A 42 16.90 -16.72 6.58
C GLU A 42 17.16 -17.08 5.11
N ARG A 43 17.14 -16.10 4.22
CA ARG A 43 17.39 -16.23 2.77
C ARG A 43 18.80 -15.85 2.36
N GLY A 44 19.71 -15.73 3.35
CA GLY A 44 21.11 -15.39 3.13
C GLY A 44 21.35 -13.92 2.78
N LEU A 45 20.40 -13.02 3.09
CA LEU A 45 20.50 -11.58 2.82
C LEU A 45 20.62 -10.81 4.15
N ALA A 46 21.84 -10.44 4.52
CA ALA A 46 22.10 -9.64 5.72
C ALA A 46 21.73 -8.18 5.47
N VAL A 47 20.53 -7.78 5.93
CA VAL A 47 20.01 -6.41 5.79
C VAL A 47 19.62 -5.88 7.18
N ASP A 48 20.13 -4.72 7.54
CA ASP A 48 19.80 -4.06 8.80
C ASP A 48 18.39 -3.46 8.79
N ALA A 49 17.69 -3.50 9.93
CA ALA A 49 16.34 -2.96 10.10
C ALA A 49 16.23 -1.48 9.72
N SER A 50 17.28 -0.67 10.00
CA SER A 50 17.33 0.74 9.61
C SER A 50 17.40 0.93 8.09
N CYS A 51 18.03 -0.01 7.38
CA CYS A 51 18.06 -0.01 5.92
C CYS A 51 16.65 -0.26 5.35
N ILE A 52 15.92 -1.21 5.93
CA ILE A 52 14.53 -1.51 5.54
C ILE A 52 13.64 -0.30 5.81
N TRP A 53 13.80 0.36 6.97
CA TRP A 53 13.09 1.62 7.26
C TRP A 53 13.35 2.67 6.18
N ARG A 54 14.61 2.90 5.78
CA ARG A 54 14.97 3.85 4.71
C ARG A 54 14.30 3.47 3.39
N TRP A 55 14.22 2.19 3.06
CA TRP A 55 13.52 1.72 1.86
C TRP A 55 12.02 2.00 1.92
N VAL A 56 11.38 1.73 3.06
CA VAL A 56 9.95 2.06 3.24
C VAL A 56 9.74 3.56 3.08
N GLN A 57 10.59 4.41 3.68
CA GLN A 57 10.49 5.87 3.54
C GLN A 57 10.69 6.36 2.10
N ALA A 58 11.54 5.70 1.33
CA ALA A 58 11.80 6.07 -0.06
C ALA A 58 10.72 5.58 -1.03
N TYR A 59 10.26 4.33 -0.86
CA TYR A 59 9.47 3.65 -1.88
C TYR A 59 7.97 3.57 -1.58
N ALA A 60 7.52 3.75 -0.35
CA ALA A 60 6.10 3.65 0.02
C ALA A 60 5.25 4.75 -0.65
N ALA A 61 5.69 6.01 -0.60
CA ALA A 61 5.01 7.12 -1.27
C ALA A 61 5.10 7.01 -2.80
N GLU A 62 6.25 6.57 -3.32
CA GLU A 62 6.43 6.35 -4.76
C GLU A 62 5.53 5.22 -5.28
N LEU A 63 5.32 4.16 -4.50
CA LEU A 63 4.36 3.10 -4.80
C LEU A 63 2.94 3.68 -4.94
N ASN A 64 2.52 4.56 -4.02
CA ASN A 64 1.22 5.23 -4.10
C ASN A 64 1.10 6.04 -5.39
N LYS A 65 2.09 6.88 -5.69
CA LYS A 65 2.11 7.71 -6.89
C LYS A 65 1.98 6.88 -8.16
N ARG A 66 2.75 5.81 -8.30
CA ARG A 66 2.74 4.92 -9.48
C ARG A 66 1.48 4.07 -9.58
N CYS A 67 0.89 3.68 -8.45
CA CYS A 67 -0.32 2.85 -8.41
C CYS A 67 -1.58 3.62 -8.83
N ARG A 68 -1.69 4.90 -8.49
CA ARG A 68 -2.91 5.71 -8.68
C ARG A 68 -3.49 5.69 -10.10
N PRO A 69 -2.71 5.81 -11.20
CA PRO A 69 -3.25 5.76 -12.57
C PRO A 69 -3.94 4.44 -12.91
N HIS A 70 -3.61 3.36 -12.21
CA HIS A 70 -4.10 2.00 -12.46
C HIS A 70 -5.32 1.62 -11.62
N LEU A 71 -5.85 2.53 -10.80
CA LEU A 71 -7.01 2.24 -9.95
C LEU A 71 -8.30 2.19 -10.78
N LYS A 72 -9.17 1.24 -10.42
CA LYS A 72 -10.56 1.18 -10.90
C LYS A 72 -11.36 2.34 -10.29
N ALA A 73 -12.40 2.77 -10.95
CA ALA A 73 -13.36 3.70 -10.37
C ALA A 73 -14.08 3.03 -9.19
N THR A 74 -14.38 3.84 -8.16
CA THR A 74 -15.22 3.42 -7.02
C THR A 74 -16.71 3.65 -7.34
N ASN A 75 -17.61 3.11 -6.52
CA ASN A 75 -19.02 3.42 -6.65
C ASN A 75 -19.36 4.82 -6.10
N LYS A 76 -20.61 5.27 -6.28
CA LYS A 76 -21.07 6.63 -5.90
C LYS A 76 -21.64 6.72 -4.48
N SER A 77 -21.38 5.75 -3.60
CA SER A 77 -21.83 5.76 -2.20
C SER A 77 -20.62 5.72 -1.27
N TYR A 78 -20.26 6.87 -0.69
CA TYR A 78 -19.06 7.04 0.12
C TYR A 78 -19.38 6.92 1.61
N ARG A 79 -18.45 6.31 2.35
CA ARG A 79 -18.42 6.27 3.81
C ARG A 79 -17.11 6.87 4.26
N VAL A 80 -17.19 7.85 5.14
CA VAL A 80 -16.04 8.62 5.61
C VAL A 80 -16.00 8.58 7.12
N ASP A 81 -14.82 8.30 7.64
CA ASP A 81 -14.53 8.31 9.05
C ASP A 81 -13.06 8.62 9.29
N GLU A 82 -12.68 8.98 10.50
CA GLU A 82 -11.30 9.15 10.90
C GLU A 82 -10.86 8.17 11.98
N THR A 83 -9.57 7.89 12.01
CA THR A 83 -8.93 7.10 13.05
C THR A 83 -7.68 7.79 13.57
N TYR A 84 -7.24 7.43 14.77
CA TYR A 84 -6.09 8.02 15.44
C TYR A 84 -4.80 7.31 15.07
N ILE A 85 -3.74 8.09 14.86
CA ILE A 85 -2.38 7.63 14.59
C ILE A 85 -1.43 8.36 15.55
N LYS A 86 -0.62 7.61 16.33
CA LYS A 86 0.39 8.21 17.22
C LYS A 86 1.60 8.68 16.42
N VAL A 87 1.95 9.96 16.57
CA VAL A 87 3.15 10.58 15.99
C VAL A 87 3.85 11.39 17.08
N LYS A 88 5.07 11.03 17.42
CA LYS A 88 5.82 11.61 18.57
C LYS A 88 4.98 11.60 19.86
N GLY A 89 4.33 10.50 20.15
CA GLY A 89 3.45 10.37 21.32
C GLY A 89 2.10 11.09 21.22
N GLN A 90 1.90 11.97 20.25
CA GLN A 90 0.67 12.75 20.06
C GLN A 90 -0.28 12.07 19.08
N GLU A 91 -1.58 12.18 19.32
CA GLU A 91 -2.61 11.71 18.39
C GLU A 91 -2.73 12.62 17.19
N LYS A 92 -2.69 12.03 16.01
CA LYS A 92 -2.97 12.65 14.72
C LYS A 92 -4.11 11.89 14.06
N TYR A 93 -4.78 12.50 13.08
CA TYR A 93 -6.03 12.01 12.52
C TYR A 93 -5.83 11.54 11.10
N LEU A 94 -6.13 10.26 10.86
CA LEU A 94 -6.16 9.68 9.52
C LEU A 94 -7.61 9.65 9.03
N TYR A 95 -7.99 10.61 8.19
CA TYR A 95 -9.25 10.59 7.47
C TYR A 95 -9.21 9.53 6.39
N ARG A 96 -10.27 8.75 6.28
CA ARG A 96 -10.40 7.68 5.28
C ARG A 96 -11.77 7.68 4.66
N ALA A 97 -11.84 7.41 3.36
CA ALA A 97 -13.07 7.16 2.66
C ALA A 97 -13.03 5.78 2.01
N VAL A 98 -14.12 5.04 2.15
CA VAL A 98 -14.38 3.80 1.43
C VAL A 98 -15.73 3.88 0.73
N ASP A 99 -15.91 3.10 -0.31
CA ASP A 99 -17.21 2.97 -0.94
C ASP A 99 -18.11 1.92 -0.25
N SER A 100 -19.33 1.71 -0.75
CA SER A 100 -20.26 0.78 -0.13
C SER A 100 -19.82 -0.70 -0.24
N THR A 101 -18.84 -1.01 -1.07
CA THR A 101 -18.24 -2.35 -1.19
C THR A 101 -16.95 -2.49 -0.38
N GLY A 102 -16.56 -1.45 0.37
CA GLY A 102 -15.33 -1.43 1.18
C GLY A 102 -14.06 -1.10 0.40
N GLN A 103 -14.16 -0.67 -0.87
CA GLN A 103 -13.01 -0.23 -1.65
C GLN A 103 -12.50 1.12 -1.12
N THR A 104 -11.21 1.23 -0.86
CA THR A 104 -10.61 2.47 -0.37
C THR A 104 -10.69 3.55 -1.45
N ILE A 105 -11.33 4.66 -1.17
CA ILE A 105 -11.44 5.81 -2.09
C ILE A 105 -10.20 6.69 -1.99
N ASP A 106 -9.95 7.25 -0.82
CA ASP A 106 -8.74 8.01 -0.51
C ASP A 106 -8.55 8.14 1.01
N PHE A 107 -7.42 8.70 1.43
CA PHE A 107 -7.05 8.92 2.82
C PHE A 107 -6.21 10.20 2.96
N LEU A 108 -6.20 10.79 4.16
CA LEU A 108 -5.39 11.97 4.47
C LEU A 108 -5.01 11.98 5.96
N LEU A 109 -3.71 12.02 6.27
CA LEU A 109 -3.22 12.27 7.62
C LEU A 109 -3.25 13.77 7.91
N THR A 110 -3.78 14.17 9.06
CA THR A 110 -3.87 15.57 9.49
C THR A 110 -3.44 15.74 10.95
N ALA A 111 -2.94 16.92 11.29
CA ALA A 111 -2.57 17.24 12.66
C ALA A 111 -3.78 17.54 13.55
N LYS A 112 -4.86 18.08 12.96
CA LYS A 112 -6.08 18.51 13.65
C LYS A 112 -7.32 17.80 13.10
N ARG A 113 -8.35 17.68 13.95
CA ARG A 113 -9.68 17.16 13.61
C ARG A 113 -10.67 18.30 13.56
N ASP A 114 -10.66 19.07 12.48
CA ASP A 114 -11.50 20.26 12.29
C ASP A 114 -12.15 20.31 10.89
N ALA A 115 -13.02 21.28 10.67
CA ALA A 115 -13.69 21.49 9.39
C ALA A 115 -12.71 21.78 8.24
N SER A 116 -11.58 22.43 8.52
CA SER A 116 -10.52 22.70 7.54
C SER A 116 -9.84 21.42 7.10
N ALA A 117 -9.51 20.54 8.03
CA ALA A 117 -8.94 19.21 7.74
C ALA A 117 -9.91 18.35 6.91
N ALA A 118 -11.20 18.29 7.31
CA ALA A 118 -12.23 17.57 6.56
C ALA A 118 -12.39 18.16 5.15
N LYS A 119 -12.38 19.49 5.00
CA LYS A 119 -12.45 20.16 3.69
C LYS A 119 -11.25 19.81 2.80
N ARG A 120 -10.02 19.81 3.34
CA ARG A 120 -8.82 19.40 2.60
C ARG A 120 -8.90 17.94 2.17
N PHE A 121 -9.39 17.06 3.05
CA PHE A 121 -9.61 15.66 2.74
C PHE A 121 -10.58 15.47 1.58
N PHE A 122 -11.78 16.07 1.63
CA PHE A 122 -12.76 15.97 0.56
C PHE A 122 -12.27 16.57 -0.76
N ARG A 123 -11.55 17.70 -0.73
CA ARG A 123 -10.91 18.23 -1.95
C ARG A 123 -9.95 17.22 -2.58
N LYS A 124 -9.15 16.53 -1.76
CA LYS A 124 -8.26 15.47 -2.25
C LYS A 124 -9.06 14.35 -2.90
N VAL A 125 -10.12 13.87 -2.24
CA VAL A 125 -11.00 12.80 -2.75
C VAL A 125 -11.60 13.18 -4.11
N PHE A 126 -12.10 14.39 -4.26
CA PHE A 126 -12.80 14.82 -5.49
C PHE A 126 -11.87 15.24 -6.63
N ARG A 127 -10.61 15.51 -6.36
CA ARG A 127 -9.60 15.80 -7.40
C ARG A 127 -9.13 14.57 -8.17
N SER A 128 -9.34 13.38 -7.63
CA SER A 128 -8.90 12.13 -8.27
C SER A 128 -9.86 11.73 -9.39
N SER A 129 -9.38 11.61 -10.61
CA SER A 129 -10.16 11.17 -11.78
C SER A 129 -10.78 9.78 -11.62
N ASN A 130 -10.20 8.93 -10.78
CA ASN A 130 -10.70 7.58 -10.49
C ASN A 130 -11.81 7.55 -9.43
N ASN A 131 -12.17 8.70 -8.85
CA ASN A 131 -13.21 8.82 -7.85
C ASN A 131 -14.41 9.59 -8.45
N PRO A 132 -15.50 8.92 -8.84
CA PRO A 132 -16.67 9.59 -9.37
C PRO A 132 -17.31 10.47 -8.27
N ILE A 133 -17.93 11.59 -8.68
CA ILE A 133 -18.69 12.42 -7.76
C ILE A 133 -19.76 11.57 -7.07
N PRO A 134 -19.79 11.50 -5.73
CA PRO A 134 -20.72 10.64 -5.02
C PRO A 134 -22.18 11.14 -5.15
N ARG A 135 -23.11 10.19 -5.07
CA ARG A 135 -24.53 10.50 -4.86
C ARG A 135 -24.80 10.81 -3.38
N VAL A 136 -24.13 10.05 -2.50
CA VAL A 136 -24.29 10.16 -1.05
C VAL A 136 -22.95 9.99 -0.34
N ILE A 137 -22.74 10.76 0.71
CA ILE A 137 -21.61 10.69 1.63
C ILE A 137 -22.18 10.39 3.01
N ASN A 138 -21.78 9.25 3.60
CA ASN A 138 -22.14 8.89 4.96
C ASN A 138 -20.95 9.22 5.86
N VAL A 139 -21.24 9.90 6.97
CA VAL A 139 -20.27 10.33 7.99
C VAL A 139 -20.85 10.03 9.38
N ASP A 140 -20.01 10.14 10.40
CA ASP A 140 -20.47 10.18 11.79
C ASP A 140 -21.17 11.50 12.12
N LYS A 141 -21.54 11.70 13.37
CA LYS A 141 -22.21 12.94 13.84
C LYS A 141 -21.25 14.11 14.09
N ASN A 142 -19.97 14.01 13.73
CA ASN A 142 -19.00 15.08 13.90
C ASN A 142 -19.41 16.34 13.10
N PRO A 143 -19.55 17.51 13.74
CA PRO A 143 -20.00 18.75 13.09
C PRO A 143 -19.00 19.29 12.05
N ALA A 144 -17.75 18.85 12.06
CA ALA A 144 -16.75 19.23 11.07
C ALA A 144 -17.13 18.82 9.63
N TYR A 145 -17.81 17.67 9.47
CA TYR A 145 -18.20 17.17 8.15
C TYR A 145 -19.29 18.00 7.48
N PRO A 146 -20.42 18.32 8.12
CA PRO A 146 -21.42 19.21 7.53
C PRO A 146 -20.86 20.58 7.17
N ALA A 147 -20.01 21.16 8.02
CA ALA A 147 -19.36 22.44 7.76
C ALA A 147 -18.46 22.39 6.51
N ALA A 148 -17.63 21.35 6.39
CA ALA A 148 -16.76 21.14 5.24
C ALA A 148 -17.55 20.93 3.94
N ILE A 149 -18.62 20.13 3.96
CA ILE A 149 -19.46 19.86 2.78
C ILE A 149 -20.22 21.10 2.35
N ARG A 150 -20.77 21.90 3.28
CA ARG A 150 -21.42 23.19 2.94
C ARG A 150 -20.44 24.15 2.26
N ALA A 151 -19.21 24.24 2.78
CA ALA A 151 -18.17 25.06 2.18
C ALA A 151 -17.83 24.63 0.75
N LEU A 152 -17.63 23.31 0.53
CA LEU A 152 -17.31 22.76 -0.79
C LEU A 152 -18.46 22.93 -1.81
N LYS A 153 -19.71 22.88 -1.36
CA LYS A 153 -20.86 23.17 -2.21
C LYS A 153 -20.94 24.67 -2.60
N ARG A 154 -20.63 25.56 -1.68
CA ARG A 154 -20.55 27.01 -1.96
C ARG A 154 -19.44 27.36 -2.95
N GLU A 155 -18.30 26.65 -2.85
CA GLU A 155 -17.15 26.82 -3.74
C GLU A 155 -17.32 26.15 -5.10
N GLY A 156 -18.44 25.47 -5.37
CA GLY A 156 -18.67 24.75 -6.61
C GLY A 156 -17.85 23.45 -6.79
N VAL A 157 -17.05 23.06 -5.80
CA VAL A 157 -16.24 21.83 -5.85
C VAL A 157 -17.12 20.57 -5.76
N LEU A 158 -18.23 20.65 -5.03
CA LEU A 158 -19.18 19.57 -4.85
C LEU A 158 -20.58 20.00 -5.33
N PRO A 159 -21.22 19.26 -6.25
CA PRO A 159 -22.56 19.60 -6.71
C PRO A 159 -23.59 19.63 -5.58
N ARG A 160 -24.54 20.56 -5.64
CA ARG A 160 -25.60 20.73 -4.61
C ARG A 160 -26.43 19.47 -4.40
N ARG A 161 -26.64 18.64 -5.43
CA ARG A 161 -27.40 17.38 -5.39
C ARG A 161 -26.79 16.27 -4.53
N VAL A 162 -25.50 16.36 -4.16
CA VAL A 162 -24.84 15.36 -3.31
C VAL A 162 -25.46 15.40 -1.92
N ARG A 163 -25.94 14.23 -1.45
CA ARG A 163 -26.57 14.11 -0.13
C ARG A 163 -25.51 13.78 0.92
N LEU A 164 -25.55 14.48 2.04
CA LEU A 164 -24.82 14.13 3.25
C LEU A 164 -25.76 13.38 4.20
N ARG A 165 -25.31 12.26 4.74
CA ARG A 165 -26.04 11.49 5.77
C ARG A 165 -25.14 11.34 6.99
N GLN A 166 -25.65 11.70 8.16
CA GLN A 166 -24.99 11.49 9.45
C GLN A 166 -25.63 10.26 10.12
N CYS A 167 -25.06 9.08 9.84
CA CYS A 167 -25.59 7.81 10.31
C CYS A 167 -24.46 6.90 10.76
N LYS A 168 -24.38 6.63 12.07
CA LYS A 168 -23.34 5.81 12.69
C LYS A 168 -23.30 4.39 12.12
N TYR A 169 -24.43 3.74 11.99
CA TYR A 169 -24.51 2.31 11.58
C TYR A 169 -24.02 2.07 10.14
N LEU A 170 -24.04 3.06 9.29
CA LEU A 170 -23.55 2.92 7.91
C LEU A 170 -22.02 3.01 7.82
N ASN A 171 -21.34 3.37 8.91
CA ASN A 171 -19.88 3.48 8.96
C ASN A 171 -19.15 2.21 9.40
N ASN A 172 -19.87 1.14 9.77
CA ASN A 172 -19.27 -0.13 10.19
C ASN A 172 -18.26 -0.68 9.15
N ILE A 173 -18.48 -0.46 7.86
CA ILE A 173 -17.59 -0.90 6.77
C ILE A 173 -16.24 -0.16 6.86
N VAL A 174 -16.23 1.16 7.07
CA VAL A 174 -15.00 1.93 7.21
C VAL A 174 -14.33 1.67 8.54
N GLU A 175 -15.09 1.44 9.61
CA GLU A 175 -14.56 1.05 10.92
C GLU A 175 -13.84 -0.30 10.85
N GLN A 176 -14.42 -1.30 10.18
CA GLN A 176 -13.77 -2.59 9.94
C GLN A 176 -12.49 -2.42 9.12
N ASP A 177 -12.52 -1.53 8.13
CA ASP A 177 -11.36 -1.26 7.29
C ASP A 177 -10.23 -0.55 8.06
N HIS A 178 -10.55 0.22 9.11
CA HIS A 178 -9.56 0.80 10.03
C HIS A 178 -8.70 -0.26 10.72
N ARG A 179 -9.22 -1.46 10.97
CA ARG A 179 -8.48 -2.55 11.65
C ARG A 179 -7.19 -2.89 10.91
N SER A 180 -7.21 -2.86 9.59
CA SER A 180 -6.03 -3.17 8.76
C SER A 180 -4.88 -2.18 8.98
N VAL A 181 -5.18 -0.90 9.19
CA VAL A 181 -4.22 0.16 9.49
C VAL A 181 -3.83 0.12 10.97
N LYS A 182 -4.82 0.07 11.86
CA LYS A 182 -4.60 0.06 13.33
C LYS A 182 -3.67 -1.06 13.77
N LYS A 183 -3.83 -2.28 13.23
CA LYS A 183 -2.97 -3.42 13.56
C LYS A 183 -1.50 -3.15 13.28
N ARG A 184 -1.17 -2.42 12.22
CA ARG A 184 0.22 -2.08 11.86
C ARG A 184 0.75 -0.90 12.66
N THR A 185 -0.05 0.14 12.84
CA THR A 185 0.35 1.32 13.60
C THR A 185 0.56 1.00 15.08
N TRP A 186 -0.18 0.03 15.61
CA TRP A 186 0.00 -0.48 16.96
C TRP A 186 1.36 -1.17 17.13
N LEU A 187 1.73 -2.06 16.20
CA LEU A 187 3.04 -2.75 16.22
C LEU A 187 4.21 -1.78 16.05
N ALA A 188 4.04 -0.74 15.27
CA ALA A 188 5.05 0.32 15.11
C ALA A 188 5.19 1.22 16.34
N LYS A 189 4.39 1.01 17.41
CA LYS A 189 4.35 1.87 18.62
C LYS A 189 4.22 3.37 18.33
N GLY A 190 3.73 3.72 17.12
CA GLY A 190 3.68 5.08 16.59
C GLY A 190 4.83 5.44 15.66
N TYR A 191 4.90 6.70 15.27
CA TYR A 191 5.88 7.21 14.29
C TYR A 191 6.69 8.35 14.88
N GLY A 192 8.00 8.39 14.56
CA GLY A 192 8.93 9.42 15.04
C GLY A 192 8.73 10.80 14.41
N SER A 193 8.03 10.91 13.27
CA SER A 193 7.71 12.19 12.62
C SER A 193 6.43 12.11 11.81
N PHE A 194 5.79 13.27 11.57
CA PHE A 194 4.60 13.36 10.72
C PHE A 194 4.90 12.90 9.28
N GLN A 195 6.06 13.26 8.77
CA GLN A 195 6.48 12.92 7.42
C GLN A 195 6.71 11.41 7.26
N SER A 196 7.36 10.76 8.24
CA SER A 196 7.56 9.31 8.21
C SER A 196 6.23 8.55 8.34
N ALA A 197 5.33 9.03 9.21
CA ALA A 197 3.98 8.50 9.32
C ALA A 197 3.22 8.59 8.00
N TRP A 198 3.24 9.78 7.38
CA TRP A 198 2.57 10.02 6.10
C TRP A 198 3.05 9.07 5.01
N ARG A 199 4.37 8.99 4.78
CA ARG A 199 4.96 8.11 3.76
C ARG A 199 4.62 6.64 3.98
N THR A 200 4.73 6.17 5.22
CA THR A 200 4.41 4.78 5.56
C THR A 200 2.94 4.46 5.36
N LEU A 201 2.04 5.37 5.79
CA LEU A 201 0.59 5.22 5.60
C LEU A 201 0.20 5.23 4.12
N GLU A 202 0.85 6.05 3.29
CA GLU A 202 0.65 6.00 1.83
C GLU A 202 0.93 4.61 1.27
N GLY A 203 2.01 3.97 1.71
CA GLY A 203 2.32 2.60 1.32
C GLY A 203 1.31 1.57 1.82
N ILE A 204 0.97 1.62 3.11
CA ILE A 204 0.00 0.71 3.73
C ILE A 204 -1.36 0.78 3.01
N GLU A 205 -1.86 1.99 2.77
CA GLU A 205 -3.15 2.18 2.09
C GLU A 205 -3.08 1.72 0.63
N THR A 206 -1.96 1.96 -0.06
CA THR A 206 -1.77 1.49 -1.44
C THR A 206 -1.75 -0.02 -1.51
N VAL A 207 -1.02 -0.70 -0.63
CA VAL A 207 -1.02 -2.16 -0.57
C VAL A 207 -2.41 -2.70 -0.22
N ASN A 208 -3.16 -2.03 0.65
CA ASN A 208 -4.56 -2.37 0.93
C ASN A 208 -5.45 -2.24 -0.31
N MET A 209 -5.30 -1.18 -1.11
CA MET A 209 -6.04 -1.02 -2.37
C MET A 209 -5.72 -2.15 -3.36
N ILE A 210 -4.45 -2.54 -3.49
CA ILE A 210 -4.04 -3.67 -4.33
C ILE A 210 -4.68 -4.97 -3.83
N ARG A 211 -4.60 -5.26 -2.53
CA ARG A 211 -5.18 -6.46 -1.90
C ARG A 211 -6.69 -6.57 -2.06
N LYS A 212 -7.40 -5.45 -2.04
CA LYS A 212 -8.84 -5.39 -2.26
C LYS A 212 -9.25 -5.55 -3.73
N GLY A 213 -8.30 -5.70 -4.65
CA GLY A 213 -8.55 -5.81 -6.08
C GLY A 213 -9.01 -4.51 -6.73
N ARG A 214 -8.68 -3.35 -6.14
CA ARG A 214 -9.01 -2.04 -6.73
C ARG A 214 -8.14 -1.68 -7.93
N VAL A 215 -7.07 -2.40 -8.16
CA VAL A 215 -6.20 -2.20 -9.32
C VAL A 215 -6.79 -2.91 -10.55
N ARG A 216 -6.70 -2.28 -11.72
CA ARG A 216 -7.09 -2.88 -13.00
C ARG A 216 -6.25 -4.13 -13.26
N TRP A 217 -6.87 -5.17 -13.84
CA TRP A 217 -6.22 -6.43 -14.24
C TRP A 217 -5.60 -7.28 -13.10
N VAL A 218 -5.81 -6.87 -11.84
CA VAL A 218 -5.32 -7.62 -10.68
C VAL A 218 -6.52 -7.97 -9.81
N THR A 219 -6.71 -9.26 -9.53
CA THR A 219 -7.81 -9.74 -8.67
C THR A 219 -7.44 -9.69 -7.20
N LYS A 220 -8.44 -9.70 -6.33
CA LYS A 220 -8.27 -9.66 -4.87
C LYS A 220 -7.46 -10.85 -4.37
N ASP A 221 -7.68 -12.04 -4.93
CA ASP A 221 -7.16 -13.29 -4.38
C ASP A 221 -5.85 -13.75 -5.05
N ASP A 222 -5.44 -13.11 -6.16
CA ASP A 222 -4.20 -13.43 -6.86
C ASP A 222 -3.02 -12.66 -6.27
N VAL A 223 -2.43 -13.24 -5.21
CA VAL A 223 -1.24 -12.67 -4.53
C VAL A 223 -0.05 -12.53 -5.47
N SER A 224 0.11 -13.48 -6.39
CA SER A 224 1.21 -13.52 -7.36
C SER A 224 1.08 -12.37 -8.38
N ALA A 225 -0.12 -12.15 -8.94
CA ALA A 225 -0.37 -11.02 -9.82
C ALA A 225 -0.20 -9.68 -9.10
N GLN A 226 -0.56 -9.58 -7.81
CA GLN A 226 -0.34 -8.39 -7.00
C GLN A 226 1.15 -8.07 -6.87
N ALA A 227 1.99 -9.07 -6.61
CA ALA A 227 3.44 -8.91 -6.52
C ALA A 227 4.05 -8.52 -7.87
N ARG A 228 3.67 -9.20 -8.96
CA ARG A 228 4.10 -8.86 -10.34
C ARG A 228 3.69 -7.45 -10.73
N PHE A 229 2.49 -7.02 -10.35
CA PHE A 229 2.03 -5.66 -10.59
C PHE A 229 2.92 -4.61 -9.92
N VAL A 230 3.26 -4.80 -8.62
CA VAL A 230 4.18 -3.90 -7.91
C VAL A 230 5.56 -3.87 -8.58
N ALA A 231 6.13 -5.03 -8.92
CA ALA A 231 7.39 -5.12 -9.62
C ALA A 231 7.37 -4.36 -10.97
N LYS A 232 6.29 -4.51 -11.74
CA LYS A 232 6.08 -3.79 -13.02
C LYS A 232 6.02 -2.28 -12.84
N LEU A 233 5.38 -1.78 -11.78
CA LEU A 233 5.32 -0.35 -11.49
C LEU A 233 6.70 0.30 -11.35
N PHE A 234 7.69 -0.45 -10.88
CA PHE A 234 9.06 0.02 -10.70
C PHE A 234 10.00 -0.38 -11.85
N ALA A 235 9.47 -0.93 -12.96
CA ALA A 235 10.25 -1.52 -14.06
C ALA A 235 11.30 -2.54 -13.56
N SER A 236 11.03 -3.13 -12.39
CA SER A 236 11.83 -4.17 -11.78
C SER A 236 11.22 -5.51 -12.18
N LEU A 237 11.34 -5.88 -13.46
CA LEU A 237 10.95 -7.23 -13.88
C LEU A 237 11.97 -8.19 -13.28
N PRO A 238 11.57 -9.09 -12.38
CA PRO A 238 12.47 -10.07 -11.84
C PRO A 238 12.83 -11.05 -12.96
N LYS A 239 14.09 -11.11 -13.33
CA LYS A 239 14.63 -12.22 -14.13
C LYS A 239 14.38 -13.57 -13.44
N PHE A 240 14.17 -13.56 -12.15
CA PHE A 240 13.97 -14.72 -11.31
C PHE A 240 12.53 -15.25 -11.29
N LEU A 241 11.51 -14.39 -11.36
CA LEU A 241 10.11 -14.86 -11.43
C LEU A 241 9.79 -15.50 -12.79
N SER A 242 10.46 -15.09 -13.87
CA SER A 242 10.30 -15.74 -15.17
C SER A 242 10.86 -17.17 -15.14
N LEU A 243 11.98 -17.40 -14.46
CA LEU A 243 12.57 -18.74 -14.32
C LEU A 243 11.77 -19.63 -13.38
N GLN A 244 11.28 -19.09 -12.24
CA GLN A 244 10.45 -19.85 -11.29
C GLN A 244 9.04 -20.13 -11.84
N LEU A 245 8.48 -19.23 -12.63
CA LEU A 245 7.19 -19.48 -13.28
C LEU A 245 7.30 -20.53 -14.39
N HIS A 246 8.39 -20.51 -15.18
CA HIS A 246 8.65 -21.59 -16.14
C HIS A 246 8.89 -22.93 -15.45
N LEU A 247 9.73 -22.96 -14.41
CA LEU A 247 9.95 -24.19 -13.63
C LEU A 247 8.69 -24.68 -12.91
N ALA A 248 7.86 -23.79 -12.35
CA ALA A 248 6.61 -24.17 -11.69
C ALA A 248 5.55 -24.63 -12.69
N LEU A 249 5.49 -24.06 -13.89
CA LEU A 249 4.61 -24.51 -14.96
C LEU A 249 5.08 -25.84 -15.56
N ASP A 250 6.39 -26.05 -15.72
CA ASP A 250 6.96 -27.31 -16.17
C ASP A 250 6.78 -28.43 -15.13
N LEU A 251 6.91 -28.12 -13.82
CA LEU A 251 6.67 -29.06 -12.74
C LEU A 251 5.18 -29.37 -12.53
N CYS A 252 4.28 -28.42 -12.80
CA CYS A 252 2.84 -28.67 -12.76
C CYS A 252 2.38 -29.56 -13.90
N SER A 253 3.02 -29.51 -15.07
CA SER A 253 2.78 -30.39 -16.21
C SER A 253 3.26 -31.82 -15.95
N LEU A 254 4.23 -32.01 -15.04
CA LEU A 254 4.82 -33.32 -14.70
C LEU A 254 4.10 -34.09 -13.58
N LYS A 255 2.96 -33.60 -13.04
CA LYS A 255 2.17 -34.28 -11.98
C LYS A 255 2.99 -34.80 -10.78
N LEU A 256 4.04 -34.10 -10.36
CA LEU A 256 4.87 -34.51 -9.22
C LEU A 256 4.26 -34.09 -7.88
N SER A 257 4.40 -34.97 -6.87
CA SER A 257 3.90 -34.75 -5.50
C SER A 257 4.47 -33.50 -4.85
N ASN A 258 3.66 -32.80 -4.05
CA ASN A 258 4.00 -31.54 -3.34
C ASN A 258 5.33 -31.59 -2.55
N ARG A 259 5.73 -32.74 -2.01
CA ARG A 259 6.99 -32.90 -1.27
C ARG A 259 8.23 -32.82 -2.15
N THR A 260 8.17 -33.35 -3.35
CA THR A 260 9.29 -33.36 -4.32
C THR A 260 9.53 -31.96 -4.89
N VAL A 261 8.47 -31.19 -5.11
CA VAL A 261 8.55 -29.81 -5.63
C VAL A 261 9.28 -28.88 -4.65
N ILE A 262 8.99 -29.00 -3.35
CA ILE A 262 9.65 -28.18 -2.30
C ILE A 262 11.14 -28.50 -2.21
N SER A 263 11.53 -29.76 -2.28
CA SER A 263 12.94 -30.18 -2.22
C SER A 263 13.74 -29.71 -3.43
N VAL A 264 13.17 -29.77 -4.63
CA VAL A 264 13.84 -29.32 -5.86
C VAL A 264 13.96 -27.79 -5.89
N LEU A 265 12.96 -27.06 -5.41
CA LEU A 265 13.02 -25.59 -5.27
C LEU A 265 14.10 -25.14 -4.27
N LEU A 266 14.25 -25.82 -3.14
CA LEU A 266 15.29 -25.54 -2.14
C LEU A 266 16.71 -25.80 -2.66
N ILE A 267 16.92 -26.87 -3.41
CA ILE A 267 18.22 -27.21 -4.00
C ILE A 267 18.62 -26.21 -5.09
N HIS A 268 17.68 -25.77 -5.93
CA HIS A 268 17.97 -24.82 -7.00
C HIS A 268 18.22 -23.39 -6.50
N VAL A 269 17.49 -22.96 -5.49
CA VAL A 269 17.70 -21.68 -4.82
C VAL A 269 19.11 -21.62 -4.21
N ASN A 270 19.54 -22.67 -3.51
CA ASN A 270 20.88 -22.76 -2.94
C ASN A 270 22.00 -22.82 -3.99
N ARG A 271 21.77 -23.43 -5.13
CA ARG A 271 22.78 -23.53 -6.22
C ARG A 271 23.01 -22.19 -6.93
N CYS A 272 21.95 -21.42 -7.17
CA CYS A 272 22.06 -20.07 -7.76
C CYS A 272 22.75 -19.05 -6.83
N PHE A 273 22.60 -19.19 -5.50
CA PHE A 273 23.28 -18.31 -4.54
C PHE A 273 24.78 -18.63 -4.40
N ARG A 274 25.21 -19.91 -4.54
CA ARG A 274 26.64 -20.26 -4.48
C ARG A 274 27.45 -19.77 -5.68
N HIS A 275 26.87 -19.69 -6.86
CA HIS A 275 27.58 -19.22 -8.06
C HIS A 275 27.94 -17.71 -8.04
N LYS A 276 27.25 -16.89 -7.22
CA LYS A 276 27.58 -15.46 -7.08
C LYS A 276 28.67 -15.14 -6.04
N LYS A 277 29.00 -16.07 -5.14
CA LYS A 277 30.11 -15.88 -4.17
C LYS A 277 31.51 -16.11 -4.76
N GLY A 278 31.61 -16.65 -5.98
CA GLY A 278 32.87 -16.93 -6.67
C GLY A 278 33.49 -15.76 -7.42
N LEU A 279 32.82 -14.61 -7.53
CA LEU A 279 33.25 -13.49 -8.40
C LEU A 279 33.70 -12.22 -7.64
N SER A 280 33.95 -12.30 -6.34
CA SER A 280 34.46 -11.15 -5.58
C SER A 280 35.77 -11.44 -4.83
N LYS A 281 36.74 -12.02 -5.53
CA LYS A 281 38.13 -12.00 -5.10
C LYS A 281 39.01 -11.74 -6.33
N LYS A 282 39.11 -10.51 -6.73
CA LYS A 282 40.28 -9.89 -7.42
C LYS A 282 39.99 -8.39 -7.55
N TRP A 283 40.91 -7.66 -6.99
CA TRP A 283 41.21 -6.22 -6.90
C TRP A 283 40.78 -5.60 -5.60
#